data_891103de02866cf4e4744d56f96d2db6
#
_entry.id   891103de02866cf4e4744d56f96d2db6
#
_cell.length_a   1.000
_cell.length_b   1.000
_cell.length_c   1.000
_cell.angle_alpha   90.00
_cell.angle_beta   90.00
_cell.angle_gamma   90.00
#
_symmetry.space_group_name_H-M   'P 1'
#
loop_
_entity.id
_entity.type
_entity.pdbx_description
1 polymer ?
#
loop_
_entity_poly.entity_id
_entity_poly.type
_entity_poly.pdbx_seq_one_letter_code
_entity_poly.pdbx_strand_id
1 'polypeptide(L)'
;MPGESSLLPQYYNDDFQVITLSYPAAQIHDPTPVLYADRDLIVDEILVGVHTAVAAAATFNFEVSTDCQAQTGTSMCTINVNTAGSVASGDTIVATTDSVLRYNSSGVLQTTATGSTPINGVTAGVQSNLIPKGSWLLIDPDTATGARAAIQIRFRSRLK
;
A
#
# COMPACT_ATOMS: atom_id res chain seq x y z
N MET A 1 -18.66 -25.46 28.21
CA MET A 1 -18.71 -24.00 28.25
C MET A 1 -19.12 -23.51 26.87
N PRO A 2 -20.32 -23.02 26.69
CA PRO A 2 -20.78 -22.64 25.35
C PRO A 2 -20.37 -21.22 24.92
N GLY A 3 -19.35 -20.62 25.49
CA GLY A 3 -18.98 -19.25 25.17
C GLY A 3 -17.57 -19.05 24.58
N GLU A 4 -16.69 -19.99 24.76
CA GLU A 4 -15.27 -19.76 24.43
C GLU A 4 -14.88 -20.15 23.01
N SER A 5 -15.63 -21.00 22.35
CA SER A 5 -15.36 -21.42 20.98
C SER A 5 -15.86 -20.45 19.92
N SER A 6 -16.72 -19.51 20.26
CA SER A 6 -17.25 -18.53 19.31
C SER A 6 -16.43 -17.23 19.22
N LEU A 7 -15.57 -16.97 20.19
CA LEU A 7 -14.74 -15.76 20.19
C LEU A 7 -13.47 -15.93 19.33
N LEU A 8 -12.91 -17.11 19.27
CA LEU A 8 -11.67 -17.36 18.50
C LEU A 8 -11.84 -17.19 16.98
N PRO A 9 -12.92 -17.68 16.34
CA PRO A 9 -13.11 -17.44 14.92
C PRO A 9 -13.38 -15.97 14.56
N GLN A 10 -14.03 -15.20 15.43
CA GLN A 10 -14.29 -13.79 15.20
C GLN A 10 -13.00 -12.96 15.30
N TYR A 11 -12.13 -13.28 16.22
CA TYR A 11 -10.83 -12.63 16.33
C TYR A 11 -9.95 -12.86 15.09
N TYR A 12 -10.03 -14.03 14.49
CA TYR A 12 -9.25 -14.35 13.29
C TYR A 12 -9.88 -13.82 12.00
N ASN A 13 -11.19 -13.62 11.94
CA ASN A 13 -11.89 -13.17 10.75
C ASN A 13 -11.97 -11.64 10.61
N ASP A 14 -11.85 -10.90 11.69
CA ASP A 14 -11.96 -9.44 11.66
C ASP A 14 -10.62 -8.73 11.51
N ASP A 15 -9.49 -9.45 11.71
CA ASP A 15 -8.30 -8.72 12.05
C ASP A 15 -7.46 -8.27 10.87
N PHE A 16 -7.21 -9.05 9.86
CA PHE A 16 -6.42 -8.54 8.73
C PHE A 16 -6.69 -9.33 7.47
N GLN A 17 -6.99 -8.64 6.41
CA GLN A 17 -6.95 -9.17 5.06
C GLN A 17 -5.67 -8.69 4.38
N VAL A 18 -5.11 -9.53 3.52
CA VAL A 18 -3.92 -9.21 2.75
C VAL A 18 -4.22 -9.44 1.28
N ILE A 19 -4.00 -8.40 0.48
CA ILE A 19 -3.98 -8.51 -0.97
C ILE A 19 -2.52 -8.56 -1.40
N THR A 20 -2.19 -9.52 -2.27
CA THR A 20 -0.87 -9.60 -2.89
C THR A 20 -1.01 -9.37 -4.39
N LEU A 21 -0.25 -8.43 -4.92
CA LEU A 21 -0.24 -8.03 -6.31
C LEU A 21 1.17 -8.14 -6.86
N SER A 22 1.30 -8.55 -8.12
CA SER A 22 2.55 -8.48 -8.86
C SER A 22 2.46 -7.37 -9.89
N TYR A 23 3.41 -6.45 -9.85
CA TYR A 23 3.52 -5.37 -10.82
C TYR A 23 4.60 -5.72 -11.84
N PRO A 24 4.23 -6.15 -13.06
CA PRO A 24 5.19 -6.48 -14.10
C PRO A 24 5.82 -5.21 -14.71
N ALA A 25 7.04 -5.33 -15.20
CA ALA A 25 7.72 -4.25 -15.91
C ALA A 25 6.90 -3.78 -17.13
N ALA A 26 6.95 -2.50 -17.39
CA ALA A 26 6.46 -1.86 -18.63
C ALA A 26 4.94 -1.83 -18.82
N GLN A 27 4.18 -1.78 -17.76
CA GLN A 27 2.76 -1.44 -17.88
C GLN A 27 2.54 0.04 -17.55
N ILE A 28 1.92 0.65 -18.44
CA ILE A 28 1.26 1.93 -18.58
C ILE A 28 0.88 2.58 -17.24
N HIS A 29 1.11 3.86 -17.18
CA HIS A 29 0.81 4.85 -16.14
C HIS A 29 -0.68 5.03 -15.78
N ASP A 30 -1.52 4.04 -15.99
CA ASP A 30 -2.93 4.15 -15.63
C ASP A 30 -3.18 3.59 -14.22
N PRO A 31 -3.85 4.34 -13.36
CA PRO A 31 -4.26 3.85 -12.05
C PRO A 31 -5.04 2.56 -12.18
N THR A 32 -4.65 1.55 -11.41
CA THR A 32 -5.30 0.24 -11.43
C THR A 32 -6.11 0.05 -10.15
N PRO A 33 -7.44 -0.17 -10.24
CA PRO A 33 -8.25 -0.49 -9.07
C PRO A 33 -7.90 -1.88 -8.56
N VAL A 34 -7.59 -1.98 -7.27
CA VAL A 34 -7.10 -3.23 -6.67
C VAL A 34 -7.98 -3.74 -5.53
N LEU A 35 -8.76 -2.86 -4.91
CA LEU A 35 -9.63 -3.21 -3.81
C LEU A 35 -10.89 -2.34 -3.84
N TYR A 36 -12.06 -2.97 -3.83
CA TYR A 36 -13.34 -2.29 -3.62
C TYR A 36 -13.79 -2.43 -2.18
N ALA A 37 -14.16 -1.33 -1.56
CA ALA A 37 -14.65 -1.30 -0.19
C ALA A 37 -16.18 -1.45 -0.14
N ASP A 38 -16.68 -2.63 0.18
CA ASP A 38 -18.10 -2.89 0.45
C ASP A 38 -18.55 -2.32 1.82
N ARG A 39 -17.58 -1.96 2.65
CA ARG A 39 -17.70 -1.32 3.96
C ARG A 39 -16.49 -0.40 4.18
N ASP A 40 -16.49 0.38 5.24
CA ASP A 40 -15.31 1.17 5.60
C ASP A 40 -14.13 0.26 5.95
N LEU A 41 -13.02 0.44 5.26
CA LEU A 41 -11.78 -0.31 5.47
C LEU A 41 -10.67 0.62 5.94
N ILE A 42 -9.83 0.11 6.84
CA ILE A 42 -8.63 0.78 7.32
C ILE A 42 -7.42 0.07 6.76
N VAL A 43 -6.55 0.79 6.09
CA VAL A 43 -5.25 0.29 5.64
C VAL A 43 -4.24 0.49 6.76
N ASP A 44 -3.65 -0.59 7.24
CA ASP A 44 -2.68 -0.56 8.34
C ASP A 44 -1.24 -0.61 7.85
N GLU A 45 -1.00 -1.29 6.71
CA GLU A 45 0.34 -1.49 6.19
C GLU A 45 0.32 -1.70 4.67
N ILE A 46 1.29 -1.11 4.00
CA ILE A 46 1.61 -1.38 2.59
C ILE A 46 3.06 -1.83 2.53
N LEU A 47 3.28 -3.03 2.00
CA LEU A 47 4.60 -3.60 1.80
C LEU A 47 4.89 -3.70 0.30
N VAL A 48 6.04 -3.18 -0.12
CA VAL A 48 6.52 -3.25 -1.50
C VAL A 48 7.84 -3.98 -1.53
N GLY A 49 7.84 -5.20 -2.06
CA GLY A 49 9.05 -5.96 -2.36
C GLY A 49 9.56 -5.57 -3.74
N VAL A 50 10.70 -4.90 -3.81
CA VAL A 50 11.27 -4.38 -5.06
C VAL A 50 12.02 -5.48 -5.78
N HIS A 51 11.47 -6.02 -6.83
CA HIS A 51 12.15 -6.99 -7.66
C HIS A 51 13.18 -6.32 -8.58
N THR A 52 12.83 -5.20 -9.19
CA THR A 52 13.71 -4.43 -10.07
C THR A 52 13.54 -2.95 -9.77
N ALA A 53 14.57 -2.32 -9.22
CA ALA A 53 14.67 -0.88 -9.08
C ALA A 53 15.14 -0.25 -10.40
N VAL A 54 14.69 0.95 -10.69
CA VAL A 54 15.03 1.69 -11.91
C VAL A 54 15.73 3.01 -11.59
N ALA A 55 16.56 3.49 -12.54
CA ALA A 55 17.27 4.75 -12.35
C ALA A 55 16.37 5.98 -12.58
N ALA A 56 15.34 5.85 -13.40
CA ALA A 56 14.35 6.90 -13.61
C ALA A 56 13.45 7.08 -12.39
N ALA A 57 12.80 8.22 -12.27
CA ALA A 57 11.76 8.41 -11.25
C ALA A 57 10.70 7.30 -11.39
N ALA A 58 10.43 6.62 -10.29
CA ALA A 58 9.46 5.54 -10.25
C ALA A 58 8.82 5.48 -8.86
N THR A 59 7.53 5.73 -8.81
CA THR A 59 6.75 5.69 -7.59
C THR A 59 5.50 4.85 -7.78
N PHE A 60 5.03 4.25 -6.71
CA PHE A 60 3.68 3.71 -6.60
C PHE A 60 2.88 4.63 -5.70
N ASN A 61 1.88 5.30 -6.27
CA ASN A 61 0.92 6.08 -5.52
C ASN A 61 -0.28 5.21 -5.18
N PHE A 62 -0.65 5.19 -3.92
CA PHE A 62 -1.84 4.52 -3.41
C PHE A 62 -2.90 5.58 -3.18
N GLU A 63 -4.02 5.47 -3.86
CA GLU A 63 -5.04 6.51 -3.92
C GLU A 63 -6.43 5.94 -3.70
N VAL A 64 -7.32 6.74 -3.17
CA VAL A 64 -8.73 6.38 -2.93
C VAL A 64 -9.62 7.19 -3.86
N SER A 65 -10.50 6.52 -4.59
CA SER A 65 -11.49 7.15 -5.48
C SER A 65 -12.83 6.43 -5.43
N THR A 66 -13.91 7.15 -5.66
CA THR A 66 -15.24 6.56 -5.87
C THR A 66 -15.42 6.03 -7.30
N ASP A 67 -14.52 6.38 -8.21
CA ASP A 67 -14.53 5.94 -9.60
C ASP A 67 -13.33 5.02 -9.86
N CYS A 68 -13.61 3.80 -10.31
CA CYS A 68 -12.56 2.81 -10.63
C CYS A 68 -11.78 3.15 -11.90
N GLN A 69 -12.24 4.08 -12.70
CA GLN A 69 -11.59 4.57 -13.91
C GLN A 69 -10.93 5.95 -13.70
N ALA A 70 -10.94 6.45 -12.46
CA ALA A 70 -10.31 7.73 -12.15
C ALA A 70 -8.83 7.72 -12.51
N GLN A 71 -8.39 8.77 -13.17
CA GLN A 71 -6.96 8.97 -13.47
C GLN A 71 -6.18 9.48 -12.25
N THR A 72 -6.88 9.99 -11.26
CA THR A 72 -6.32 10.44 -9.97
C THR A 72 -7.36 10.24 -8.87
N GLY A 73 -6.89 9.92 -7.69
CA GLY A 73 -7.69 9.81 -6.48
C GLY A 73 -7.17 10.71 -5.36
N THR A 74 -7.66 10.50 -4.16
CA THR A 74 -7.08 11.11 -2.95
C THR A 74 -5.87 10.28 -2.52
N SER A 75 -4.70 10.89 -2.50
CA SER A 75 -3.46 10.19 -2.13
C SER A 75 -3.52 9.70 -0.69
N MET A 76 -3.17 8.45 -0.50
CA MET A 76 -3.01 7.80 0.79
C MET A 76 -1.54 7.65 1.15
N CYS A 77 -0.72 7.21 0.20
CA CYS A 77 0.68 6.85 0.40
C CYS A 77 1.42 6.90 -0.93
N THR A 78 2.70 7.23 -0.90
CA THR A 78 3.60 7.14 -2.05
C THR A 78 4.83 6.32 -1.68
N ILE A 79 5.16 5.33 -2.49
CA ILE A 79 6.36 4.50 -2.32
C ILE A 79 7.30 4.71 -3.50
N ASN A 80 8.49 5.22 -3.21
CA ASN A 80 9.53 5.41 -4.21
C ASN A 80 10.32 4.10 -4.39
N VAL A 81 10.50 3.67 -5.63
CA VAL A 81 11.21 2.43 -5.99
C VAL A 81 12.37 2.68 -6.95
N ASN A 82 12.89 3.91 -7.02
CA ASN A 82 14.01 4.25 -7.88
C ASN A 82 15.36 4.27 -7.13
N THR A 83 16.43 4.07 -7.89
CA THR A 83 17.79 4.06 -7.34
C THR A 83 18.27 5.44 -6.89
N ALA A 84 17.75 6.53 -7.45
CA ALA A 84 18.04 7.90 -7.00
C ALA A 84 17.51 8.14 -5.58
N GLY A 85 16.42 7.46 -5.20
CA GLY A 85 15.90 7.40 -3.82
C GLY A 85 16.64 6.40 -2.93
N SER A 86 17.77 5.87 -3.38
CA SER A 86 18.58 4.85 -2.70
C SER A 86 17.94 3.47 -2.59
N VAL A 87 16.90 3.19 -3.36
CA VAL A 87 16.27 1.86 -3.41
C VAL A 87 17.05 0.94 -4.35
N ALA A 88 17.25 -0.30 -3.94
CA ALA A 88 17.90 -1.33 -4.74
C ALA A 88 16.95 -2.50 -5.03
N SER A 89 17.26 -3.25 -6.08
CA SER A 89 16.59 -4.53 -6.33
C SER A 89 16.82 -5.48 -5.15
N GLY A 90 15.76 -6.11 -4.69
CA GLY A 90 15.76 -6.95 -3.48
C GLY A 90 15.38 -6.22 -2.20
N ASP A 91 15.24 -4.90 -2.23
CA ASP A 91 14.78 -4.14 -1.06
C ASP A 91 13.29 -4.42 -0.78
N THR A 92 12.93 -4.29 0.49
CA THR A 92 11.55 -4.30 0.96
C THR A 92 11.23 -2.97 1.63
N ILE A 93 10.17 -2.33 1.20
CA ILE A 93 9.70 -1.06 1.77
C ILE A 93 8.39 -1.31 2.47
N VAL A 94 8.28 -0.87 3.72
CA VAL A 94 7.09 -1.03 4.56
C VAL A 94 6.61 0.34 4.97
N ALA A 95 5.43 0.72 4.51
CA ALA A 95 4.73 1.93 4.93
C ALA A 95 3.64 1.58 5.94
N THR A 96 3.65 2.30 7.03
CA THR A 96 2.60 2.31 8.06
C THR A 96 2.06 3.73 8.21
N THR A 97 1.12 3.95 9.11
CA THR A 97 0.62 5.31 9.40
C THR A 97 1.69 6.24 9.96
N ASP A 98 2.71 5.70 10.59
CA ASP A 98 3.70 6.46 11.34
C ASP A 98 5.04 6.61 10.61
N SER A 99 5.35 5.67 9.71
CA SER A 99 6.69 5.60 9.13
C SER A 99 6.73 4.88 7.79
N VAL A 100 7.83 5.12 7.07
CA VAL A 100 8.26 4.27 5.97
C VAL A 100 9.62 3.70 6.33
N LEU A 101 9.71 2.39 6.38
CA LEU A 101 10.95 1.66 6.65
C LEU A 101 11.40 0.95 5.38
N ARG A 102 12.70 0.89 5.16
CA ARG A 102 13.31 0.15 4.05
C ARG A 102 14.31 -0.86 4.59
N TYR A 103 14.20 -2.09 4.13
CA TYR A 103 15.11 -3.18 4.43
C TYR A 103 15.80 -3.62 3.15
N ASN A 104 17.11 -3.85 3.21
CA ASN A 104 17.82 -4.41 2.06
C ASN A 104 17.52 -5.91 1.85
N SER A 105 18.06 -6.49 0.81
CA SER A 105 17.88 -7.91 0.46
C SER A 105 18.35 -8.89 1.56
N SER A 106 19.16 -8.42 2.52
CA SER A 106 19.60 -9.19 3.70
C SER A 106 18.73 -8.94 4.92
N GLY A 107 17.64 -8.17 4.79
CA GLY A 107 16.73 -7.83 5.90
C GLY A 107 17.27 -6.77 6.86
N VAL A 108 18.33 -6.06 6.50
CA VAL A 108 18.92 -5.01 7.34
C VAL A 108 18.23 -3.68 7.06
N LEU A 109 17.79 -3.01 8.12
CA LEU A 109 17.18 -1.69 8.05
C LEU A 109 18.13 -0.66 7.41
N GLN A 110 17.63 0.05 6.45
CA GLN A 110 18.29 1.12 5.72
C GLN A 110 17.61 2.46 6.01
N THR A 111 18.20 3.54 5.51
CA THR A 111 17.52 4.84 5.50
C THR A 111 16.26 4.76 4.63
N THR A 112 15.23 5.51 5.01
CA THR A 112 13.99 5.60 4.24
C THR A 112 14.27 6.03 2.79
N ALA A 113 13.57 5.42 1.84
CA ALA A 113 13.66 5.81 0.44
C ALA A 113 13.17 7.26 0.27
N THR A 114 14.02 8.13 -0.29
CA THR A 114 13.69 9.53 -0.55
C THR A 114 12.44 9.63 -1.45
N GLY A 115 11.48 10.47 -1.08
CA GLY A 115 10.23 10.64 -1.82
C GLY A 115 9.12 9.65 -1.45
N SER A 116 9.39 8.70 -0.55
CA SER A 116 8.33 7.86 0.03
C SER A 116 7.63 8.59 1.17
N THR A 117 6.31 8.38 1.29
CA THR A 117 5.49 8.95 2.37
C THR A 117 4.77 7.84 3.13
N PRO A 118 4.59 7.97 4.45
CA PRO A 118 3.81 7.02 5.23
C PRO A 118 2.32 7.05 4.80
N ILE A 119 1.59 6.02 5.19
CA ILE A 119 0.14 6.04 5.09
C ILE A 119 -0.35 7.14 6.02
N ASN A 120 -0.99 8.16 5.47
CA ASN A 120 -1.45 9.28 6.26
C ASN A 120 -2.52 8.82 7.25
N GLY A 121 -2.19 8.86 8.53
CA GLY A 121 -3.13 8.59 9.61
C GLY A 121 -4.21 9.68 9.74
N VAL A 122 -4.56 10.04 10.93
CA VAL A 122 -5.51 11.11 11.20
C VAL A 122 -4.86 12.47 11.00
N THR A 123 -5.29 13.23 10.00
CA THR A 123 -4.90 14.62 9.80
C THR A 123 -6.14 15.50 9.89
N ALA A 124 -6.14 16.47 10.80
CA ALA A 124 -7.25 17.42 10.99
C ALA A 124 -8.64 16.77 11.08
N GLY A 125 -8.75 15.62 11.75
CA GLY A 125 -10.01 14.90 11.94
C GLY A 125 -10.46 14.04 10.75
N VAL A 126 -9.69 14.02 9.67
CA VAL A 126 -9.91 13.14 8.52
C VAL A 126 -8.90 12.00 8.57
N GLN A 127 -9.40 10.77 8.55
CA GLN A 127 -8.58 9.57 8.57
C GLN A 127 -8.16 9.22 7.13
N SER A 128 -6.91 9.48 6.78
CA SER A 128 -6.40 9.32 5.41
C SER A 128 -6.03 7.88 5.04
N ASN A 129 -5.93 6.98 6.03
CA ASN A 129 -5.78 5.54 5.79
C ASN A 129 -7.13 4.81 5.67
N LEU A 130 -8.23 5.55 5.57
CA LEU A 130 -9.58 5.04 5.37
C LEU A 130 -9.88 4.88 3.88
N ILE A 131 -10.40 3.72 3.50
CA ILE A 131 -11.12 3.53 2.24
C ILE A 131 -12.61 3.51 2.59
N PRO A 132 -13.36 4.58 2.27
CA PRO A 132 -14.78 4.64 2.58
C PRO A 132 -15.58 3.58 1.83
N LYS A 133 -16.67 3.13 2.39
CA LYS A 133 -17.62 2.26 1.69
C LYS A 133 -18.00 2.85 0.33
N GLY A 134 -17.98 2.02 -0.70
CA GLY A 134 -18.29 2.42 -2.08
C GLY A 134 -17.11 3.03 -2.84
N SER A 135 -15.93 3.06 -2.22
CA SER A 135 -14.70 3.55 -2.85
C SER A 135 -13.78 2.42 -3.27
N TRP A 136 -12.83 2.75 -4.12
CA TRP A 136 -11.76 1.89 -4.60
C TRP A 136 -10.42 2.36 -4.04
N LEU A 137 -9.55 1.42 -3.73
CA LEU A 137 -8.12 1.66 -3.65
C LEU A 137 -7.52 1.47 -5.03
N LEU A 138 -6.82 2.48 -5.50
CA LEU A 138 -6.10 2.48 -6.77
C LEU A 138 -4.60 2.42 -6.50
N ILE A 139 -3.86 1.75 -7.37
CA ILE A 139 -2.40 1.87 -7.45
C ILE A 139 -2.07 2.58 -8.75
N ASP A 140 -1.48 3.75 -8.63
CA ASP A 140 -1.01 4.56 -9.75
C ASP A 140 0.52 4.52 -9.81
N PRO A 141 1.10 3.77 -10.79
CA PRO A 141 2.54 3.76 -11.00
C PRO A 141 2.96 4.99 -11.80
N ASP A 142 3.52 5.97 -11.13
CA ASP A 142 4.05 7.15 -11.81
C ASP A 142 5.45 6.85 -12.39
N THR A 143 5.60 7.05 -13.68
CA THR A 143 6.82 6.90 -14.48
C THR A 143 7.60 5.59 -14.29
N ALA A 144 6.97 4.56 -13.80
CA ALA A 144 7.60 3.30 -13.37
C ALA A 144 8.00 2.34 -14.52
N THR A 145 8.40 2.86 -15.68
CA THR A 145 8.85 2.01 -16.80
C THR A 145 10.02 1.13 -16.39
N GLY A 146 9.79 -0.18 -16.38
CA GLY A 146 10.79 -1.17 -16.07
C GLY A 146 10.88 -1.58 -14.60
N ALA A 147 10.27 -0.84 -13.67
CA ALA A 147 10.20 -1.28 -12.28
C ALA A 147 9.31 -2.51 -12.13
N ARG A 148 9.73 -3.44 -11.27
CA ARG A 148 8.93 -4.61 -10.88
C ARG A 148 8.83 -4.68 -9.38
N ALA A 149 7.64 -4.92 -8.88
CA ALA A 149 7.41 -5.05 -7.45
C ALA A 149 6.33 -6.10 -7.14
N ALA A 150 6.44 -6.70 -5.97
CA ALA A 150 5.35 -7.39 -5.32
C ALA A 150 4.79 -6.46 -4.25
N ILE A 151 3.48 -6.25 -4.25
CA ILE A 151 2.82 -5.32 -3.35
C ILE A 151 1.87 -6.12 -2.46
N GLN A 152 1.97 -5.92 -1.16
CA GLN A 152 1.02 -6.44 -0.18
C GLN A 152 0.35 -5.29 0.54
N ILE A 153 -0.96 -5.35 0.65
CA ILE A 153 -1.77 -4.37 1.34
C ILE A 153 -2.50 -5.08 2.47
N ARG A 154 -2.23 -4.65 3.69
CA ARG A 154 -2.86 -5.16 4.90
C ARG A 154 -3.93 -4.18 5.36
N PHE A 155 -5.14 -4.66 5.51
CA PHE A 155 -6.29 -3.84 5.87
C PHE A 155 -7.27 -4.61 6.76
N ARG A 156 -8.14 -3.90 7.42
CA ARG A 156 -9.21 -4.44 8.28
C ARG A 156 -10.48 -3.62 8.11
N SER A 157 -11.60 -4.22 8.51
CA SER A 157 -12.86 -3.48 8.61
C SER A 157 -12.77 -2.45 9.73
N ARG A 158 -13.29 -1.25 9.46
CA ARG A 158 -13.51 -0.28 10.52
C ARG A 158 -14.70 -0.74 11.35
N LEU A 159 -14.46 -1.10 12.60
CA LEU A 159 -15.53 -1.35 13.55
C LEU A 159 -16.25 -0.02 13.84
N LYS A 160 -17.58 -0.03 13.79
CA LYS A 160 -18.41 1.09 14.20
C LYS A 160 -18.53 1.14 15.71
#